data_bb704ec74896d762719388d27c0a8606
#
_entry.id   bb704ec74896d762719388d27c0a8606
#
_cell.length_a   1.000
_cell.length_b   1.000
_cell.length_c   1.000
_cell.angle_alpha   90.00
_cell.angle_beta   90.00
_cell.angle_gamma   90.00
#
_symmetry.space_group_name_H-M   'P 1'
#
loop_
_entity.id
_entity.type
_entity.pdbx_description
1 polymer ?
#
loop_
_entity_poly.entity_id
_entity_poly.type
_entity_poly.pdbx_seq_one_letter_code
_entity_poly.pdbx_strand_id
1 'polypeptide(L)'
;MKIKDVKHFLLNPGWGKNLLFVKVITDNGLEGWGECYTQSDRDKTIIVHLEHMSNYLIGRDPFEIKYFNQIVFDDYASRRGSMEIFSALSGIEQALWDICGKHTGQPVYNLLGGASRGKLRVYANGWYAGSLIPEDYAEMAKKTVDKGYTALKFDPIPGPFRSMISKNNFEQ
;
A
#
# COMPACT_ATOMS: atom_id res chain seq x y z
N MET A 1 21.33 8.84 -14.16
CA MET A 1 20.26 7.81 -14.07
C MET A 1 18.94 8.53 -14.30
N LYS A 2 18.14 8.02 -15.22
CA LYS A 2 16.84 8.63 -15.56
C LYS A 2 15.75 7.55 -15.52
N ILE A 3 14.57 7.92 -15.12
CA ILE A 3 13.39 7.03 -15.14
C ILE A 3 13.01 6.81 -16.61
N LYS A 4 12.96 5.52 -16.99
CA LYS A 4 12.65 5.08 -18.36
C LYS A 4 11.21 4.58 -18.49
N ASP A 5 10.68 3.91 -17.46
CA ASP A 5 9.38 3.25 -17.55
C ASP A 5 8.75 3.10 -16.16
N VAL A 6 7.42 3.10 -16.12
CA VAL A 6 6.62 2.82 -14.92
C VAL A 6 5.58 1.76 -15.28
N LYS A 7 5.60 0.64 -14.58
CA LYS A 7 4.67 -0.48 -14.78
C LYS A 7 3.83 -0.71 -13.54
N HIS A 8 2.63 -1.22 -13.73
CA HIS A 8 1.76 -1.63 -12.63
C HIS A 8 1.33 -3.09 -12.79
N PHE A 9 1.03 -3.73 -11.67
CA PHE A 9 0.62 -5.13 -11.61
C PHE A 9 -0.52 -5.27 -10.60
N LEU A 10 -1.72 -5.56 -11.10
CA LEU A 10 -2.88 -5.85 -10.28
C LEU A 10 -3.01 -7.35 -10.10
N LEU A 11 -2.91 -7.81 -8.86
CA LEU A 11 -2.95 -9.23 -8.50
C LEU A 11 -4.14 -9.50 -7.58
N ASN A 12 -4.89 -10.56 -7.89
CA ASN A 12 -5.89 -11.09 -6.97
C ASN A 12 -5.30 -12.26 -6.20
N PRO A 13 -5.13 -12.18 -4.86
CA PRO A 13 -4.56 -13.25 -4.07
C PRO A 13 -5.54 -14.41 -3.81
N GLY A 14 -6.76 -14.36 -4.35
CA GLY A 14 -7.81 -15.35 -4.12
C GLY A 14 -8.63 -15.11 -2.84
N TRP A 15 -8.32 -14.08 -2.07
CA TRP A 15 -9.03 -13.67 -0.85
C TRP A 15 -8.89 -12.17 -0.61
N GLY A 16 -9.89 -11.58 0.03
CA GLY A 16 -9.87 -10.16 0.39
C GLY A 16 -9.83 -9.22 -0.81
N LYS A 17 -9.03 -8.17 -0.72
CA LYS A 17 -8.84 -7.16 -1.76
C LYS A 17 -7.65 -7.49 -2.67
N ASN A 18 -7.63 -6.92 -3.88
CA ASN A 18 -6.50 -7.01 -4.78
C ASN A 18 -5.26 -6.31 -4.20
N LEU A 19 -4.09 -6.73 -4.67
CA LEU A 19 -2.81 -6.08 -4.43
C LEU A 19 -2.39 -5.35 -5.72
N LEU A 20 -1.98 -4.10 -5.60
CA LEU A 20 -1.54 -3.29 -6.74
C LEU A 20 -0.09 -2.84 -6.51
N PHE A 21 0.83 -3.42 -7.28
CA PHE A 21 2.25 -3.08 -7.23
C PHE A 21 2.63 -2.11 -8.35
N VAL A 22 3.58 -1.26 -8.05
CA VAL A 22 4.22 -0.35 -9.02
C VAL A 22 5.68 -0.72 -9.13
N LYS A 23 6.18 -0.75 -10.36
CA LYS A 23 7.60 -0.90 -10.68
C LYS A 23 8.07 0.30 -11.49
N VAL A 24 9.05 1.02 -10.98
CA VAL A 24 9.77 2.08 -11.69
C VAL A 24 11.08 1.52 -12.20
N ILE A 25 11.40 1.78 -13.47
CA ILE A 25 12.58 1.26 -14.16
C ILE A 25 13.42 2.44 -14.66
N THR A 26 14.73 2.39 -14.41
CA THR A 26 15.68 3.39 -14.86
C THR A 26 16.38 3.00 -16.16
N ASP A 27 17.01 3.97 -16.82
CA ASP A 27 17.77 3.80 -18.06
C ASP A 27 19.00 2.86 -17.92
N ASN A 28 19.55 2.77 -16.72
CA ASN A 28 20.66 1.85 -16.40
C ASN A 28 20.20 0.47 -15.87
N GLY A 29 18.88 0.18 -15.92
CA GLY A 29 18.30 -1.10 -15.56
C GLY A 29 18.02 -1.30 -14.06
N LEU A 30 18.23 -0.30 -13.22
CA LEU A 30 17.83 -0.38 -11.80
C LEU A 30 16.31 -0.28 -11.68
N GLU A 31 15.75 -1.16 -10.86
CA GLU A 31 14.31 -1.25 -10.64
C GLU A 31 13.94 -0.97 -9.18
N GLY A 32 12.87 -0.21 -8.96
CA GLY A 32 12.26 0.00 -7.66
C GLY A 32 10.81 -0.44 -7.62
N TRP A 33 10.37 -0.91 -6.46
CA TRP A 33 9.03 -1.43 -6.23
C TRP A 33 8.31 -0.67 -5.13
N GLY A 34 7.02 -0.49 -5.32
CA GLY A 34 6.10 0.04 -4.31
C GLY A 34 4.74 -0.61 -4.40
N GLU A 35 3.90 -0.41 -3.41
CA GLU A 35 2.55 -0.93 -3.33
C GLU A 35 1.56 0.21 -3.12
N CYS A 36 0.48 0.20 -3.92
CA CYS A 36 -0.65 1.09 -3.76
C CYS A 36 -1.69 0.48 -2.84
N TYR A 37 -2.25 1.25 -1.93
CA TYR A 37 -3.38 0.80 -1.13
C TYR A 37 -4.64 0.67 -1.99
N THR A 38 -5.18 -0.54 -2.09
CA THR A 38 -6.35 -0.85 -2.92
C THR A 38 -7.64 -0.90 -2.11
N GLN A 39 -8.73 -0.61 -2.81
CA GLN A 39 -10.10 -0.86 -2.37
C GLN A 39 -10.79 -1.64 -3.47
N SER A 40 -11.46 -2.72 -3.16
CA SER A 40 -11.94 -3.76 -4.09
C SER A 40 -12.65 -3.28 -5.35
N ASP A 41 -13.25 -2.11 -5.34
CA ASP A 41 -14.06 -1.54 -6.41
C ASP A 41 -13.42 -0.32 -7.11
N ARG A 42 -12.23 0.12 -6.63
CA ARG A 42 -11.56 1.34 -7.09
C ARG A 42 -10.15 1.13 -7.63
N ASP A 43 -9.73 -0.11 -7.78
CA ASP A 43 -8.37 -0.45 -8.23
C ASP A 43 -8.06 0.13 -9.61
N LYS A 44 -9.02 0.08 -10.53
CA LYS A 44 -8.87 0.65 -11.87
C LYS A 44 -8.68 2.17 -11.85
N THR A 45 -9.31 2.87 -10.91
CA THR A 45 -9.12 4.32 -10.75
C THR A 45 -7.70 4.65 -10.31
N ILE A 46 -7.14 3.85 -9.38
CA ILE A 46 -5.74 4.01 -8.96
C ILE A 46 -4.79 3.77 -10.13
N ILE A 47 -5.07 2.75 -10.97
CA ILE A 47 -4.26 2.47 -12.17
C ILE A 47 -4.25 3.65 -13.14
N VAL A 48 -5.39 4.26 -13.41
CA VAL A 48 -5.48 5.46 -14.27
C VAL A 48 -4.63 6.60 -13.69
N HIS A 49 -4.67 6.81 -12.37
CA HIS A 49 -3.82 7.81 -11.73
C HIS A 49 -2.32 7.47 -11.88
N LEU A 50 -1.92 6.20 -11.74
CA LEU A 50 -0.54 5.78 -11.96
C LEU A 50 -0.08 6.08 -13.40
N GLU A 51 -0.89 5.75 -14.40
CA GLU A 51 -0.59 6.00 -15.81
C GLU A 51 -0.42 7.50 -16.10
N HIS A 52 -1.30 8.34 -15.57
CA HIS A 52 -1.18 9.79 -15.74
C HIS A 52 0.03 10.35 -14.99
N MET A 53 0.27 9.95 -13.75
CA MET A 53 1.41 10.41 -12.95
C MET A 53 2.75 9.98 -13.56
N SER A 54 2.81 8.84 -14.26
CA SER A 54 4.05 8.39 -14.90
C SER A 54 4.59 9.40 -15.92
N ASN A 55 3.72 10.18 -16.55
CA ASN A 55 4.12 11.24 -17.49
C ASN A 55 4.95 12.34 -16.83
N TYR A 56 4.80 12.57 -15.53
CA TYR A 56 5.61 13.54 -14.77
C TYR A 56 6.98 12.97 -14.36
N LEU A 57 7.17 11.64 -14.49
CA LEU A 57 8.36 10.93 -14.04
C LEU A 57 9.34 10.58 -15.15
N ILE A 58 8.83 10.20 -16.32
CA ILE A 58 9.68 9.74 -17.44
C ILE A 58 10.72 10.80 -17.78
N GLY A 59 11.99 10.39 -17.86
CA GLY A 59 13.16 11.25 -18.15
C GLY A 59 13.71 11.99 -16.94
N ARG A 60 13.06 11.93 -15.77
CA ARG A 60 13.52 12.58 -14.54
C ARG A 60 14.50 11.71 -13.75
N ASP A 61 15.19 12.36 -12.82
CA ASP A 61 16.05 11.68 -11.85
C ASP A 61 15.18 11.06 -10.74
N PRO A 62 15.31 9.76 -10.43
CA PRO A 62 14.55 9.13 -9.36
C PRO A 62 14.84 9.70 -7.96
N PHE A 63 15.90 10.47 -7.77
CA PHE A 63 16.17 11.19 -6.52
C PHE A 63 15.31 12.45 -6.33
N GLU A 64 14.61 12.92 -7.36
CA GLU A 64 13.73 14.10 -7.28
C GLU A 64 12.37 13.78 -6.62
N ILE A 65 12.36 12.99 -5.53
CA ILE A 65 11.14 12.50 -4.88
C ILE A 65 10.27 13.64 -4.37
N LYS A 66 10.86 14.61 -3.66
CA LYS A 66 10.11 15.77 -3.14
C LYS A 66 9.52 16.61 -4.24
N TYR A 67 10.27 16.81 -5.32
CA TYR A 67 9.79 17.55 -6.48
C TYR A 67 8.60 16.88 -7.14
N PHE A 68 8.68 15.56 -7.30
CA PHE A 68 7.56 14.77 -7.82
C PHE A 68 6.32 14.87 -6.93
N ASN A 69 6.48 14.70 -5.62
CA ASN A 69 5.38 14.82 -4.67
C ASN A 69 4.73 16.20 -4.72
N GLN A 70 5.54 17.25 -4.84
CA GLN A 70 5.05 18.63 -4.91
C GLN A 70 4.26 18.88 -6.21
N ILE A 71 4.76 18.44 -7.36
CA ILE A 71 4.04 18.57 -8.64
C ILE A 71 2.72 17.80 -8.62
N VAL A 72 2.72 16.57 -8.11
CA VAL A 72 1.49 15.80 -8.02
C VAL A 72 0.48 16.49 -7.11
N PHE A 73 0.91 17.06 -5.99
CA PHE A 73 0.02 17.77 -5.08
C PHE A 73 -0.50 19.08 -5.68
N ASP A 74 0.38 19.92 -6.23
CA ASP A 74 0.02 21.25 -6.70
C ASP A 74 -0.73 21.23 -8.02
N ASP A 75 -0.23 20.47 -9.01
CA ASP A 75 -0.74 20.48 -10.37
C ASP A 75 -1.78 19.36 -10.58
N TYR A 76 -1.38 18.10 -10.42
CA TYR A 76 -2.25 16.98 -10.73
C TYR A 76 -3.45 16.89 -9.80
N ALA A 77 -3.25 17.01 -8.50
CA ALA A 77 -4.30 16.98 -7.50
C ALA A 77 -4.96 18.35 -7.25
N SER A 78 -4.43 19.43 -7.85
CA SER A 78 -4.91 20.80 -7.63
C SER A 78 -5.05 21.17 -6.15
N ARG A 79 -4.11 20.73 -5.32
CA ARG A 79 -4.09 20.86 -3.84
C ARG A 79 -5.29 20.21 -3.14
N ARG A 80 -5.99 19.34 -3.86
CA ARG A 80 -7.08 18.49 -3.35
C ARG A 80 -6.73 17.08 -3.73
N GLY A 81 -6.99 16.15 -2.90
CA GLY A 81 -6.68 14.78 -3.22
C GLY A 81 -7.87 13.88 -2.96
N SER A 82 -7.74 12.68 -3.43
CA SER A 82 -8.57 11.54 -3.02
C SER A 82 -7.67 10.45 -2.49
N MET A 83 -8.27 9.44 -1.89
CA MET A 83 -7.54 8.26 -1.45
C MET A 83 -6.85 7.57 -2.64
N GLU A 84 -7.47 7.56 -3.81
CA GLU A 84 -6.96 6.93 -5.02
C GLU A 84 -5.73 7.66 -5.55
N ILE A 85 -5.77 9.00 -5.59
CA ILE A 85 -4.63 9.84 -6.00
C ILE A 85 -3.44 9.61 -5.06
N PHE A 86 -3.67 9.70 -3.74
CA PHE A 86 -2.58 9.51 -2.78
C PHE A 86 -2.11 8.06 -2.67
N SER A 87 -2.97 7.09 -2.96
CA SER A 87 -2.56 5.69 -3.08
C SER A 87 -1.60 5.49 -4.25
N ALA A 88 -1.92 6.04 -5.42
CA ALA A 88 -1.05 5.99 -6.59
C ALA A 88 0.28 6.70 -6.34
N LEU A 89 0.24 7.93 -5.78
CA LEU A 89 1.43 8.69 -5.41
C LEU A 89 2.33 7.91 -4.45
N SER A 90 1.73 7.33 -3.39
CA SER A 90 2.47 6.53 -2.39
C SER A 90 3.17 5.32 -3.00
N GLY A 91 2.50 4.59 -3.92
CA GLY A 91 3.12 3.46 -4.61
C GLY A 91 4.34 3.87 -5.43
N ILE A 92 4.24 4.98 -6.17
CA ILE A 92 5.37 5.52 -6.94
C ILE A 92 6.48 6.00 -5.99
N GLU A 93 6.14 6.75 -4.95
CA GLU A 93 7.13 7.26 -3.99
C GLU A 93 7.92 6.14 -3.33
N GLN A 94 7.27 5.06 -2.91
CA GLN A 94 7.95 3.86 -2.38
C GLN A 94 8.93 3.29 -3.40
N ALA A 95 8.54 3.17 -4.66
CA ALA A 95 9.40 2.67 -5.73
C ALA A 95 10.63 3.58 -5.96
N LEU A 96 10.46 4.90 -5.88
CA LEU A 96 11.58 5.84 -5.97
C LEU A 96 12.54 5.72 -4.78
N TRP A 97 12.03 5.58 -3.56
CA TRP A 97 12.86 5.33 -2.39
C TRP A 97 13.60 4.00 -2.48
N ASP A 98 12.98 2.95 -3.02
CA ASP A 98 13.62 1.65 -3.25
C ASP A 98 14.78 1.78 -4.25
N ILE A 99 14.61 2.55 -5.34
CA ILE A 99 15.70 2.88 -6.27
C ILE A 99 16.84 3.61 -5.55
N CYS A 100 16.53 4.65 -4.77
CA CYS A 100 17.52 5.42 -4.04
C CYS A 100 18.31 4.52 -3.07
N GLY A 101 17.61 3.67 -2.34
CA GLY A 101 18.23 2.70 -1.44
C GLY A 101 19.18 1.73 -2.16
N LYS A 102 18.71 1.13 -3.25
CA LYS A 102 19.52 0.22 -4.09
C LYS A 102 20.73 0.90 -4.72
N HIS A 103 20.54 2.12 -5.21
CA HIS A 103 21.63 2.90 -5.83
C HIS A 103 22.71 3.26 -4.83
N THR A 104 22.34 3.63 -3.62
CA THR A 104 23.29 4.04 -2.55
C THR A 104 23.80 2.87 -1.72
N GLY A 105 23.28 1.66 -1.92
CA GLY A 105 23.58 0.49 -1.11
C GLY A 105 23.10 0.62 0.35
N GLN A 106 22.04 1.43 0.58
CA GLN A 106 21.50 1.67 1.91
C GLN A 106 20.05 1.22 2.02
N PRO A 107 19.63 0.62 3.13
CA PRO A 107 18.21 0.40 3.36
C PRO A 107 17.47 1.73 3.49
N VAL A 108 16.21 1.77 3.03
CA VAL A 108 15.42 3.01 2.98
C VAL A 108 15.33 3.70 4.35
N TYR A 109 15.22 2.96 5.45
CA TYR A 109 15.15 3.58 6.78
C TYR A 109 16.40 4.40 7.13
N ASN A 110 17.60 4.04 6.61
CA ASN A 110 18.81 4.86 6.80
C ASN A 110 18.70 6.19 6.05
N LEU A 111 18.14 6.18 4.83
CA LEU A 111 17.90 7.38 4.05
C LEU A 111 16.86 8.31 4.72
N LEU A 112 15.96 7.74 5.50
CA LEU A 112 14.93 8.46 6.26
C LEU A 112 15.38 8.91 7.66
N GLY A 113 16.66 8.80 7.98
CA GLY A 113 17.24 9.27 9.26
C GLY A 113 17.68 8.18 10.23
N GLY A 114 17.63 6.91 9.82
CA GLY A 114 18.12 5.78 10.60
C GLY A 114 17.10 5.16 11.55
N ALA A 115 17.50 4.08 12.19
CA ALA A 115 16.64 3.32 13.08
C ALA A 115 16.48 4.01 14.44
N SER A 116 15.27 4.31 14.86
CA SER A 116 14.95 4.78 16.21
C SER A 116 14.85 3.64 17.25
N ARG A 117 14.72 2.41 16.78
CA ARG A 117 14.63 1.19 17.62
C ARG A 117 15.03 -0.04 16.81
N GLY A 118 15.62 -1.03 17.46
CA GLY A 118 16.08 -2.27 16.82
C GLY A 118 14.98 -3.31 16.62
N LYS A 119 13.84 -3.19 17.31
CA LYS A 119 12.68 -4.11 17.19
C LYS A 119 11.39 -3.33 17.26
N LEU A 120 10.39 -3.78 16.50
CA LEU A 120 9.03 -3.26 16.52
C LEU A 120 8.11 -4.28 17.19
N ARG A 121 7.26 -3.81 18.12
CA ARG A 121 6.17 -4.62 18.65
C ARG A 121 5.11 -4.75 17.56
N VAL A 122 4.72 -5.98 17.24
CA VAL A 122 3.66 -6.28 16.27
C VAL A 122 2.42 -6.75 17.00
N TYR A 123 1.26 -6.56 16.36
CA TYR A 123 0.00 -7.19 16.77
C TYR A 123 -0.42 -8.25 15.76
N ALA A 124 -1.14 -9.26 16.23
CA ALA A 124 -1.82 -10.19 15.34
C ALA A 124 -3.10 -9.56 14.80
N ASN A 125 -3.35 -9.72 13.49
CA ASN A 125 -4.58 -9.33 12.81
C ASN A 125 -5.13 -10.52 12.04
N GLY A 126 -6.47 -10.59 11.87
CA GLY A 126 -7.11 -11.72 11.15
C GLY A 126 -7.13 -13.04 11.92
N TRP A 127 -6.65 -13.08 13.15
CA TRP A 127 -6.62 -14.27 14.01
C TRP A 127 -8.02 -14.81 14.34
N TYR A 128 -9.03 -13.96 14.26
CA TYR A 128 -10.44 -14.24 14.56
C TYR A 128 -11.24 -14.71 13.33
N ALA A 129 -10.60 -14.98 12.21
CA ALA A 129 -11.29 -15.39 10.99
C ALA A 129 -12.11 -16.68 11.23
N GLY A 130 -13.42 -16.63 10.92
CA GLY A 130 -14.35 -17.71 11.15
C GLY A 130 -15.03 -17.70 12.52
N SER A 131 -14.67 -16.80 13.45
CA SER A 131 -15.35 -16.64 14.73
C SER A 131 -16.72 -15.97 14.54
N LEU A 132 -17.75 -16.54 15.14
CA LEU A 132 -19.14 -16.07 15.02
C LEU A 132 -19.74 -15.67 16.39
N ILE A 133 -19.33 -16.32 17.47
CA ILE A 133 -19.81 -16.09 18.83
C ILE A 133 -18.63 -15.71 19.75
N PRO A 134 -18.89 -15.07 20.90
CA PRO A 134 -17.84 -14.62 21.81
C PRO A 134 -16.85 -15.71 22.22
N GLU A 135 -17.33 -16.94 22.38
CA GLU A 135 -16.53 -18.09 22.78
C GLU A 135 -15.48 -18.46 21.71
N ASP A 136 -15.82 -18.37 20.43
CA ASP A 136 -14.89 -18.59 19.33
C ASP A 136 -13.76 -17.54 19.36
N TYR A 137 -14.12 -16.26 19.59
CA TYR A 137 -13.13 -15.19 19.73
C TYR A 137 -12.20 -15.44 20.92
N ALA A 138 -12.75 -15.87 22.06
CA ALA A 138 -11.95 -16.16 23.25
C ALA A 138 -10.95 -17.31 23.01
N GLU A 139 -11.40 -18.39 22.37
CA GLU A 139 -10.53 -19.51 22.02
C GLU A 139 -9.43 -19.13 21.03
N MET A 140 -9.78 -18.41 19.97
CA MET A 140 -8.82 -17.96 18.96
C MET A 140 -7.84 -16.94 19.51
N ALA A 141 -8.29 -16.05 20.41
CA ALA A 141 -7.41 -15.12 21.11
C ALA A 141 -6.38 -15.87 21.96
N LYS A 142 -6.83 -16.87 22.75
CA LYS A 142 -5.92 -17.71 23.54
C LYS A 142 -4.88 -18.39 22.67
N LYS A 143 -5.28 -19.07 21.59
CA LYS A 143 -4.37 -19.70 20.63
C LYS A 143 -3.35 -18.73 20.06
N THR A 144 -3.74 -17.46 19.87
CA THR A 144 -2.87 -16.42 19.32
C THR A 144 -1.87 -15.91 20.36
N VAL A 145 -2.31 -15.74 21.60
CA VAL A 145 -1.41 -15.41 22.73
C VAL A 145 -0.41 -16.52 22.97
N ASP A 146 -0.83 -17.80 22.92
CA ASP A 146 0.04 -18.96 23.07
C ASP A 146 1.16 -19.03 22.01
N LYS A 147 0.97 -18.37 20.83
CA LYS A 147 2.01 -18.18 19.80
C LYS A 147 3.00 -17.06 20.12
N GLY A 148 2.84 -16.36 21.24
CA GLY A 148 3.75 -15.30 21.71
C GLY A 148 3.33 -13.89 21.32
N TYR A 149 2.17 -13.67 20.71
CA TYR A 149 1.68 -12.32 20.45
C TYR A 149 1.23 -11.65 21.74
N THR A 150 1.64 -10.40 21.95
CA THR A 150 1.31 -9.58 23.13
C THR A 150 0.29 -8.47 22.83
N ALA A 151 -0.17 -8.40 21.58
CA ALA A 151 -1.17 -7.44 21.12
C ALA A 151 -2.02 -8.10 20.01
N LEU A 152 -3.32 -7.89 20.10
CA LEU A 152 -4.31 -8.42 19.16
C LEU A 152 -5.16 -7.28 18.62
N LYS A 153 -5.41 -7.27 17.30
CA LYS A 153 -6.39 -6.38 16.67
C LYS A 153 -7.54 -7.23 16.17
N PHE A 154 -8.79 -6.80 16.40
CA PHE A 154 -9.96 -7.46 15.85
C PHE A 154 -11.12 -6.48 15.70
N ASP A 155 -12.08 -6.87 14.88
CA ASP A 155 -13.34 -6.16 14.71
C ASP A 155 -14.42 -6.96 15.48
N PRO A 156 -14.93 -6.43 16.61
CA PRO A 156 -15.85 -7.17 17.51
C PRO A 156 -17.25 -7.30 16.94
N ILE A 157 -17.60 -6.47 15.95
CA ILE A 157 -18.90 -6.50 15.30
C ILE A 157 -18.72 -7.16 13.93
N PRO A 158 -19.27 -8.36 13.72
CA PRO A 158 -19.20 -9.00 12.42
C PRO A 158 -19.93 -8.14 11.38
N GLY A 159 -19.19 -7.80 10.26
CA GLY A 159 -19.78 -7.07 9.13
C GLY A 159 -20.89 -7.86 8.45
N PRO A 160 -21.61 -7.24 7.50
CA PRO A 160 -20.97 -6.63 6.34
C PRO A 160 -20.87 -5.11 6.44
N PHE A 161 -19.67 -4.59 6.59
CA PHE A 161 -19.43 -3.12 6.57
C PHE A 161 -19.71 -2.49 5.20
N ARG A 162 -19.98 -3.31 4.17
CA ARG A 162 -20.24 -2.91 2.79
C ARG A 162 -21.62 -3.34 2.31
N SER A 163 -22.60 -3.41 3.20
CA SER A 163 -23.97 -3.77 2.87
C SER A 163 -24.61 -2.89 1.79
N MET A 164 -24.12 -1.66 1.62
CA MET A 164 -24.63 -0.74 0.61
C MET A 164 -24.11 -1.01 -0.83
N ILE A 165 -23.13 -1.89 -1.00
CA ILE A 165 -22.54 -2.21 -2.32
C ILE A 165 -23.25 -3.39 -2.96
N SER A 166 -23.83 -4.30 -2.19
CA SER A 166 -24.56 -5.45 -2.70
C SER A 166 -26.07 -5.23 -2.56
N LYS A 167 -26.77 -5.12 -3.68
CA LYS A 167 -28.24 -5.06 -3.70
C LYS A 167 -28.89 -6.26 -2.96
N ASN A 168 -28.24 -7.41 -2.99
CA ASN A 168 -28.75 -8.63 -2.36
C ASN A 168 -28.76 -8.57 -0.82
N ASN A 169 -28.05 -7.60 -0.21
CA ASN A 169 -28.03 -7.43 1.24
C ASN A 169 -29.13 -6.48 1.76
N PHE A 170 -29.89 -5.83 0.86
CA PHE A 170 -31.01 -4.97 1.23
C PHE A 170 -32.37 -5.72 1.32
N GLU A 171 -32.43 -6.95 0.77
CA GLU A 171 -33.65 -7.76 0.74
C GLU A 171 -33.68 -8.85 1.82
N GLN A 172 -32.71 -8.87 2.72
CA GLN A 172 -32.65 -9.71 3.91
C GLN A 172 -32.78 -8.89 5.20
#